data_1735230dfefeba88fef1902119fa1973
#
_entry.id   1735230dfefeba88fef1902119fa1973
#
_cell.length_a   1.000
_cell.length_b   1.000
_cell.length_c   1.000
_cell.angle_alpha   90.00
_cell.angle_beta   90.00
_cell.angle_gamma   90.00
#
_symmetry.space_group_name_H-M   'P 1'
#
loop_
_entity.id
_entity.type
_entity.pdbx_description
1 polymer ?
#
loop_
_entity_poly.entity_id
_entity_poly.type
_entity_poly.pdbx_seq_one_letter_code
_entity_poly.pdbx_strand_id
1 'polypeptide(L)'
;MCIIATKPKGIFISKETAKNCFDNNPDGAGFMFSNDDRLFIRKGFFDFNRFWASYTQAMIKYDNPTSILHFRITTHGLTDKF
;
A
#
# COMPACT_ATOMS: atom_id res chain seq x y z
N MET A 1 -9.32 -7.59 -10.58
CA MET A 1 -8.67 -6.32 -10.96
C MET A 1 -7.90 -5.76 -9.76
N CYS A 2 -6.80 -5.08 -10.01
CA CYS A 2 -5.98 -4.51 -8.96
C CYS A 2 -5.68 -3.06 -9.28
N ILE A 3 -5.48 -2.25 -8.25
CA ILE A 3 -5.02 -0.87 -8.41
C ILE A 3 -3.59 -0.80 -7.91
N ILE A 4 -2.72 -0.21 -8.71
CA ILE A 4 -1.34 0.07 -8.34
C ILE A 4 -1.15 1.57 -8.37
N ALA A 5 -0.73 2.14 -7.25
CA ALA A 5 -0.47 3.56 -7.14
C ALA A 5 1.01 3.79 -6.86
N THR A 6 1.64 4.61 -7.69
CA THR A 6 3.03 5.00 -7.50
C THR A 6 3.08 6.37 -6.87
N LYS A 7 3.80 6.47 -5.77
CA LYS A 7 3.96 7.73 -5.04
C LYS A 7 5.42 8.19 -5.12
N PRO A 8 5.70 9.31 -5.78
CA PRO A 8 7.06 9.84 -5.85
C PRO A 8 7.58 10.26 -4.48
N LYS A 9 8.90 10.33 -4.37
CA LYS A 9 9.57 10.81 -3.16
C LYS A 9 9.10 12.21 -2.80
N GLY A 10 8.83 12.45 -1.51
CA GLY A 10 8.45 13.76 -1.02
C GLY A 10 6.99 14.14 -1.25
N ILE A 11 6.24 13.33 -2.01
CA ILE A 11 4.82 13.56 -2.25
C ILE A 11 4.02 12.69 -1.27
N PHE A 12 2.85 13.17 -0.88
CA PHE A 12 1.98 12.41 0.03
C PHE A 12 0.70 11.98 -0.70
N ILE A 13 0.33 10.72 -0.52
CA ILE A 13 -1.00 10.27 -0.92
C ILE A 13 -1.93 10.56 0.26
N SER A 14 -3.10 11.14 -0.02
CA SER A 14 -4.05 11.44 1.04
C SER A 14 -4.67 10.15 1.59
N LYS A 15 -5.01 10.17 2.87
CA LYS A 15 -5.70 9.05 3.49
C LYS A 15 -7.02 8.74 2.79
N GLU A 16 -7.74 9.78 2.37
CA GLU A 16 -9.01 9.62 1.65
C GLU A 16 -8.82 8.87 0.34
N THR A 17 -7.82 9.25 -0.45
CA THR A 17 -7.52 8.57 -1.71
C THR A 17 -7.15 7.12 -1.48
N ALA A 18 -6.28 6.85 -0.51
CA ALA A 18 -5.89 5.48 -0.17
C ALA A 18 -7.09 4.66 0.32
N LYS A 19 -7.95 5.27 1.12
CA LYS A 19 -9.17 4.60 1.62
C LYS A 19 -10.12 4.24 0.48
N ASN A 20 -10.29 5.15 -0.49
CA ASN A 20 -11.12 4.87 -1.65
C ASN A 20 -10.56 3.71 -2.48
N CYS A 21 -9.25 3.67 -2.67
CA CYS A 21 -8.61 2.55 -3.38
C CYS A 21 -8.84 1.24 -2.63
N PHE A 22 -8.69 1.26 -1.32
CA PHE A 22 -8.90 0.08 -0.48
C PHE A 22 -10.37 -0.38 -0.52
N ASP A 23 -11.32 0.55 -0.37
CA ASP A 23 -12.74 0.20 -0.33
C ASP A 23 -13.21 -0.40 -1.65
N ASN A 24 -12.64 0.02 -2.77
CA ASN A 24 -12.96 -0.54 -4.08
C ASN A 24 -12.21 -1.83 -4.39
N ASN A 25 -11.13 -2.13 -3.66
CA ASN A 25 -10.30 -3.31 -3.86
C ASN A 25 -9.86 -3.86 -2.49
N PRO A 26 -10.80 -4.45 -1.73
CA PRO A 26 -10.53 -4.75 -0.31
C PRO A 26 -9.93 -6.12 -0.04
N ASP A 27 -9.55 -6.88 -1.05
CA ASP A 27 -9.11 -8.27 -0.90
C ASP A 27 -7.63 -8.40 -0.58
N GLY A 28 -7.01 -7.32 -0.17
CA GLY A 28 -5.63 -7.30 0.27
C GLY A 28 -4.91 -6.05 -0.19
N ALA A 29 -4.16 -5.45 0.69
CA ALA A 29 -3.36 -4.28 0.37
C ALA A 29 -1.92 -4.52 0.77
N GLY A 30 -1.02 -3.79 0.12
CA GLY A 30 0.38 -3.84 0.44
C GLY A 30 1.10 -2.63 -0.12
N PHE A 31 2.35 -2.49 0.26
CA PHE A 31 3.20 -1.43 -0.27
C PHE A 31 4.64 -1.90 -0.31
N MET A 32 5.43 -1.23 -1.15
CA MET A 32 6.86 -1.44 -1.19
C MET A 32 7.59 -0.12 -1.39
N PHE A 33 8.80 -0.06 -0.91
CA PHE A 33 9.69 1.08 -1.12
C PHE A 33 11.13 0.61 -0.99
N SER A 34 12.07 1.40 -1.50
CA SER A 34 13.49 1.11 -1.34
C SER A 34 14.17 2.18 -0.50
N ASN A 35 15.19 1.75 0.26
CA ASN A 35 16.01 2.63 1.06
C ASN A 35 17.40 2.02 1.18
N ASP A 36 18.44 2.77 0.82
CA ASP A 36 19.84 2.32 0.88
C ASP A 36 20.06 0.96 0.22
N ASP A 37 19.58 0.82 -1.02
CA ASP A 37 19.70 -0.41 -1.82
C ASP A 37 18.96 -1.62 -1.23
N ARG A 38 18.10 -1.39 -0.25
CA ARG A 38 17.23 -2.41 0.32
C ARG A 38 15.82 -2.22 -0.17
N LEU A 39 15.16 -3.33 -0.50
CA LEU A 39 13.75 -3.34 -0.85
C LEU A 39 12.92 -3.78 0.35
N PHE A 40 11.98 -2.94 0.74
CA PHE A 40 11.03 -3.23 1.82
C PHE A 40 9.67 -3.52 1.22
N ILE A 41 9.12 -4.67 1.57
CA ILE A 41 7.80 -5.11 1.11
C ILE A 41 6.96 -5.45 2.33
N ARG A 42 5.76 -4.89 2.39
CA ARG A 42 4.77 -5.21 3.41
C ARG A 42 3.46 -5.50 2.70
N LYS A 43 2.88 -6.65 2.98
CA LYS A 43 1.68 -7.11 2.26
C LYS A 43 0.76 -7.90 3.17
N GLY A 44 -0.42 -8.26 2.64
CA GLY A 44 -1.37 -9.06 3.39
C GLY A 44 -2.22 -8.26 4.36
N PHE A 45 -2.43 -6.97 4.10
CA PHE A 45 -3.30 -6.14 4.93
C PHE A 45 -4.74 -6.29 4.46
N PHE A 46 -5.62 -6.72 5.37
CA PHE A 46 -7.06 -6.85 5.11
C PHE A 46 -7.88 -5.83 5.90
N ASP A 47 -7.21 -5.00 6.69
CA ASP A 47 -7.81 -3.92 7.45
C ASP A 47 -7.14 -2.61 7.05
N PHE A 48 -7.93 -1.63 6.61
CA PHE A 48 -7.37 -0.36 6.13
C PHE A 48 -6.58 0.36 7.22
N ASN A 49 -7.07 0.38 8.45
CA ASN A 49 -6.40 1.12 9.52
C ASN A 49 -5.01 0.56 9.80
N ARG A 50 -4.85 -0.76 9.76
CA ARG A 50 -3.55 -1.40 9.91
C ARG A 50 -2.63 -1.10 8.74
N PHE A 51 -3.17 -1.16 7.52
CA PHE A 51 -2.41 -0.81 6.32
C PHE A 51 -1.91 0.63 6.41
N TRP A 52 -2.80 1.54 6.70
CA TRP A 52 -2.47 2.97 6.74
C TRP A 52 -1.46 3.29 7.84
N ALA A 53 -1.62 2.70 9.02
CA ALA A 53 -0.67 2.88 10.12
C ALA A 53 0.73 2.39 9.74
N SER A 54 0.81 1.19 9.14
CA SER A 54 2.09 0.63 8.72
C SER A 54 2.74 1.48 7.63
N TYR A 55 1.95 1.90 6.64
CA TYR A 55 2.45 2.71 5.54
C TYR A 55 2.97 4.07 6.02
N THR A 56 2.18 4.78 6.84
CA THR A 56 2.58 6.09 7.32
C THR A 56 3.80 6.04 8.23
N GLN A 57 3.90 5.01 9.08
CA GLN A 57 5.10 4.81 9.90
C GLN A 57 6.34 4.61 9.04
N ALA A 58 6.23 3.83 7.96
CA ALA A 58 7.35 3.60 7.06
C ALA A 58 7.76 4.89 6.35
N MET A 59 6.78 5.68 5.90
CA MET A 59 7.08 6.94 5.23
C MET A 59 7.78 7.93 6.17
N ILE A 60 7.36 7.99 7.42
CA ILE A 60 8.00 8.86 8.41
C ILE A 60 9.41 8.38 8.72
N LYS A 61 9.57 7.08 8.95
CA LYS A 61 10.85 6.51 9.36
C LYS A 61 11.93 6.65 8.28
N TYR A 62 11.56 6.55 7.02
CA TYR A 62 12.51 6.53 5.90
C TYR A 62 12.45 7.79 5.05
N ASP A 63 11.97 8.89 5.62
CA ASP A 63 11.96 10.21 4.99
C ASP A 63 11.14 10.25 3.69
N ASN A 64 9.94 9.67 3.75
CA ASN A 64 8.97 9.71 2.65
C ASN A 64 9.54 9.29 1.29
N PRO A 65 10.06 8.07 1.16
CA PRO A 65 10.65 7.60 -0.09
C PRO A 65 9.61 7.37 -1.16
N THR A 66 10.07 7.21 -2.40
CA THR A 66 9.21 6.70 -3.47
C THR A 66 8.64 5.36 -3.05
N SER A 67 7.34 5.20 -3.22
CA SER A 67 6.67 3.97 -2.82
C SER A 67 5.63 3.53 -3.84
N ILE A 68 5.30 2.25 -3.81
CA ILE A 68 4.25 1.66 -4.63
C ILE A 68 3.24 1.03 -3.68
N LEU A 69 1.98 1.40 -3.85
CA LEU A 69 0.87 0.83 -3.10
C LEU A 69 0.06 -0.08 -4.01
N HIS A 70 -0.38 -1.21 -3.51
CA HIS A 70 -1.15 -2.18 -4.27
C HIS A 70 -2.41 -2.54 -3.51
N PHE A 71 -3.56 -2.43 -4.20
CA PHE A 71 -4.87 -2.75 -3.65
C PHE A 71 -5.50 -3.82 -4.54
N ARG A 72 -5.84 -4.94 -3.95
CA ARG A 72 -6.26 -6.12 -4.70
C ARG A 72 -7.74 -6.38 -4.58
N ILE A 73 -8.35 -6.82 -5.68
CA ILE A 73 -9.67 -7.44 -5.67
C ILE A 73 -9.60 -8.80 -6.36
N THR A 74 -10.21 -9.80 -5.74
CA THR A 74 -10.25 -11.16 -6.27
C THR A 74 -11.43 -11.30 -7.22
N THR A 75 -11.18 -11.80 -8.43
CA THR A 75 -12.22 -11.94 -9.44
C THR A 75 -12.85 -13.32 -9.47
N HIS A 76 -12.29 -14.29 -8.75
CA HIS A 76 -12.74 -15.69 -8.79
C HIS A 76 -13.10 -16.25 -7.42
N GLY A 77 -13.37 -15.40 -6.45
CA GLY A 77 -13.69 -15.83 -5.10
C GLY A 77 -12.52 -16.39 -4.31
N LEU A 78 -11.31 -16.34 -4.85
CA LEU A 78 -10.10 -16.77 -4.16
C LEU A 78 -9.34 -15.53 -3.68
N THR A 79 -9.00 -15.51 -2.41
CA THR A 79 -8.24 -14.41 -1.83
C THR A 79 -6.88 -14.92 -1.39
N ASP A 80 -5.83 -14.34 -1.96
CA ASP A 80 -4.45 -14.64 -1.62
C ASP A 80 -3.80 -13.45 -0.94
N LYS A 81 -2.83 -13.75 -0.10
CA LYS A 81 -1.92 -12.73 0.41
C LYS A 81 -0.82 -12.52 -0.62
N PHE A 82 -0.85 -11.42 -1.31
CA PHE A 82 0.19 -11.09 -2.28
C PHE A 82 1.41 -10.46 -1.65
#